data_02bfcd35b13c3e4cba4660825b3c2c31
#
_entry.id   02bfcd35b13c3e4cba4660825b3c2c31
#
_cell.length_a   1.000
_cell.length_b   1.000
_cell.length_c   1.000
_cell.angle_alpha   90.00
_cell.angle_beta   90.00
_cell.angle_gamma   90.00
#
_symmetry.space_group_name_H-M   'P 1'
#
loop_
_entity.id
_entity.type
_entity.pdbx_description
1 polymer ?
#
loop_
_entity_poly.entity_id
_entity_poly.type
_entity_poly.pdbx_seq_one_letter_code
_entity_poly.pdbx_strand_id
1 'polypeptide(L)' 'MFEKYPLIVSRYEELSEAIVQPDIIADTARYQAYLKERAALEEQVTARQSY' A
#
# COMPACT_ATOMS: atom_id res chain seq x y z
N MET A 1 20.19 -4.40 11.96
CA MET A 1 19.78 -4.45 11.60
C MET A 1 19.54 -4.36 10.75
N PHE A 2 19.37 -4.52 10.24
CA PHE A 2 19.05 -4.53 9.51
C PHE A 2 18.28 -4.60 8.82
N GLU A 3 17.74 -4.65 8.12
CA GLU A 3 17.09 -4.63 7.45
C GLU A 3 16.48 -4.48 7.02
N LYS A 4 16.19 -4.51 6.66
CA LYS A 4 15.48 -4.13 6.26
C LYS A 4 14.43 -4.20 5.38
N TYR A 5 13.30 -3.59 5.65
CA TYR A 5 12.26 -3.65 4.65
C TYR A 5 12.47 -2.63 3.57
N PRO A 6 12.22 -2.94 2.30
CA PRO A 6 12.15 -1.90 1.29
C PRO A 6 11.05 -0.91 1.64
N LEU A 7 11.25 0.35 1.27
CA LEU A 7 10.26 1.37 1.53
C LEU A 7 8.93 1.04 0.84
N ILE A 8 9.01 0.34 -0.26
CA ILE A 8 7.80 -0.05 -1.01
C ILE A 8 6.89 -0.90 -0.15
N VAL A 9 7.45 -1.86 0.55
CA VAL A 9 6.66 -2.75 1.40
C VAL A 9 6.06 -1.96 2.56
N SER A 10 6.85 -1.08 3.15
CA SER A 10 6.36 -0.24 4.24
C SER A 10 5.20 0.60 3.78
N ARG A 11 5.33 1.22 2.63
CA ARG A 11 4.28 2.07 2.08
C ARG A 11 3.04 1.25 1.77
N TYR A 12 3.22 0.07 1.22
CA TYR A 12 2.13 -0.81 0.88
C TYR A 12 1.30 -1.14 2.12
N GLU A 13 1.99 -1.48 3.20
CA GLU A 13 1.30 -1.82 4.45
C GLU A 13 0.56 -0.61 5.00
N GLU A 14 1.19 0.55 4.88
CA GLU A 14 0.58 1.78 5.35
C GLU A 14 -0.71 2.07 4.61
N LEU A 15 -0.68 1.89 3.30
CA LEU A 15 -1.88 2.10 2.49
C LEU A 15 -2.95 1.08 2.80
N SER A 16 -2.54 -0.16 3.04
CA SER A 16 -3.50 -1.20 3.37
C SER A 16 -4.25 -0.86 4.64
N GLU A 17 -3.57 -0.28 5.61
CA GLU A 17 -4.22 0.11 6.85
C GLU A 17 -5.09 1.34 6.65
N ALA A 18 -4.66 2.24 5.78
CA ALA A 18 -5.42 3.47 5.55
C ALA A 18 -6.78 3.18 4.93
N ILE A 19 -6.84 2.25 3.99
CA ILE A 19 -8.07 2.00 3.26
C ILE A 19 -9.13 1.31 4.11
N VAL A 20 -8.77 0.84 5.30
CA VAL A 20 -9.77 0.25 6.19
C VAL A 20 -10.25 1.26 7.23
N GLN A 21 -9.71 2.47 7.22
CA GLN A 21 -10.13 3.50 8.15
C GLN A 21 -11.46 4.10 7.71
N PRO A 22 -12.39 4.27 8.64
CA PRO A 22 -13.70 4.85 8.27
C PRO A 22 -13.56 6.25 7.68
N ASP A 23 -12.58 7.02 8.15
CA ASP A 23 -12.36 8.36 7.61
C ASP A 23 -12.00 8.30 6.15
N ILE A 24 -11.14 7.37 5.80
CA ILE A 24 -10.70 7.21 4.42
C ILE A 24 -11.83 6.65 3.57
N ILE A 25 -12.55 5.68 4.10
CA ILE A 25 -13.65 5.07 3.35
C ILE A 25 -14.72 6.10 3.05
N ALA A 26 -14.98 7.01 3.98
CA ALA A 26 -15.96 8.06 3.78
C ALA A 26 -15.49 9.07 2.73
N ASP A 27 -14.19 9.20 2.55
CA ASP A 27 -13.62 10.12 1.58
C ASP A 27 -13.31 9.35 0.29
N THR A 28 -14.27 9.32 -0.62
CA THR A 28 -14.13 8.51 -1.82
C THR A 28 -12.89 8.87 -2.62
N ALA A 29 -12.57 10.14 -2.72
CA ALA A 29 -11.42 10.58 -3.49
C ALA A 29 -10.13 10.01 -2.91
N ARG A 30 -9.98 10.10 -1.60
CA ARG A 30 -8.80 9.56 -0.94
C ARG A 30 -8.77 8.05 -1.03
N TYR A 31 -9.92 7.44 -0.83
CA TYR A 31 -10.01 5.99 -0.87
C TYR A 31 -9.52 5.47 -2.21
N GLN A 32 -10.01 6.06 -3.28
CA GLN A 32 -9.62 5.62 -4.62
C GLN A 32 -8.16 5.92 -4.90
N ALA A 33 -7.67 7.06 -4.42
CA ALA A 33 -6.26 7.39 -4.61
C ALA A 33 -5.37 6.38 -3.91
N TYR A 34 -5.74 5.98 -2.71
CA TYR A 34 -4.96 5.00 -1.96
C TYR A 34 -5.02 3.63 -2.63
N LEU A 35 -6.18 3.25 -3.14
CA LEU A 35 -6.30 1.98 -3.84
C LEU A 35 -5.41 1.96 -5.07
N LYS A 36 -5.38 3.05 -5.79
CA LYS A 36 -4.57 3.14 -6.98
C LYS A 36 -3.09 2.99 -6.65
N GLU A 37 -2.66 3.72 -5.64
CA GLU A 37 -1.27 3.66 -5.23
C GLU A 37 -0.94 2.28 -4.71
N ARG A 38 -1.85 1.71 -3.94
CA ARG A 38 -1.63 0.38 -3.39
C ARG A 38 -1.49 -0.65 -4.50
N ALA A 39 -2.32 -0.56 -5.52
CA ALA A 39 -2.26 -1.49 -6.63
C ALA A 39 -0.91 -1.38 -7.35
N ALA A 40 -0.43 -0.17 -7.54
CA ALA A 40 0.86 0.02 -8.18
C ALA A 40 1.98 -0.59 -7.36
N LEU A 41 1.93 -0.39 -6.06
CA LEU A 41 2.95 -0.96 -5.18
C LEU A 41 2.83 -2.47 -5.10
N GLU A 42 1.61 -2.96 -5.13
CA GLU A 42 1.39 -4.40 -5.07
C GLU A 42 2.04 -5.09 -6.25
N GLU A 43 1.97 -4.47 -7.39
CA GLU A 43 2.59 -5.02 -8.57
C GLU A 43 4.10 -5.15 -8.37
N GLN A 44 4.72 -4.14 -7.79
CA GLN A 44 6.16 -4.17 -7.55
C GLN A 44 6.52 -5.19 -6.48
N VAL A 45 5.71 -5.26 -5.44
CA VAL A 45 5.98 -6.21 -4.37
C VAL A 45 5.87 -7.63 -4.90
N THR A 46 4.85 -7.89 -5.71
CA THR A 46 4.66 -9.21 -6.26
C THR A 46 5.83 -9.59 -7.16
N ALA A 47 6.30 -8.65 -7.96
CA ALA A 47 7.42 -8.93 -8.85
C ALA A 47 8.67 -9.29 -8.05
N ARG A 48 8.88 -8.61 -6.94
CA ARG A 48 10.05 -8.90 -6.12
C ARG A 48 9.98 -10.24 -5.47
N GLN A 49 8.79 -10.65 -5.07
CA GLN A 49 8.60 -11.91 -4.39
C GLN A 49 8.43 -13.06 -5.37
N SER A 50 8.36 -12.77 -6.62
CA SER A 50 8.19 -13.78 -7.65
C SER A 50 9.38 -14.74 -7.64
N TYR A 51 9.13 -15.99 -7.94
CA TYR A 51 10.19 -17.00 -8.00
C TYR A 51 10.02 -17.92 -9.17
#